data_fda74a3de2cba1025ba5c8f196f9cdea
#
_entry.id   fda74a3de2cba1025ba5c8f196f9cdea
#
_cell.length_a   1.000
_cell.length_b   1.000
_cell.length_c   1.000
_cell.angle_alpha   90.00
_cell.angle_beta   90.00
_cell.angle_gamma   90.00
#
_symmetry.space_group_name_H-M   'P 1'
#
loop_
_entity.id
_entity.type
_entity.pdbx_description
1 polymer ?
#
loop_
_entity_poly.entity_id
_entity_poly.type
_entity_poly.pdbx_seq_one_letter_code
_entity_poly.pdbx_strand_id
1 'polypeptide(L)'
;MDRLPTRVNRADPDFAERKAFNAQLIETLRERLNVASMGGGGKYVDRHRSRGKLLARERIEQIIDPGTAFLELSPLAAFELYDGRAHSAGIVTGIGMVHGRECLFVANDATVKGGSYYPMTVKKHIRAQTVAHENNLPCIYLVDSGGAFLPMQDEVFPDIGHFGRIFRNQARMSGDKIPRGLRSCHV
;
A
#
# COMPACT_ATOMS: atom_id res chain seq x y z
N MET A 1 25.60 8.03 -24.50
CA MET A 1 25.56 7.31 -23.23
C MET A 1 26.42 6.06 -23.35
N ASP A 2 27.54 5.99 -22.65
CA ASP A 2 28.42 4.83 -22.70
C ASP A 2 27.78 3.65 -21.97
N ARG A 3 27.80 2.47 -22.60
CA ARG A 3 27.30 1.25 -21.98
C ARG A 3 28.35 0.71 -20.99
N LEU A 4 27.94 0.50 -19.74
CA LEU A 4 28.81 -0.18 -18.79
C LEU A 4 29.06 -1.63 -19.27
N PRO A 5 30.31 -2.06 -19.43
CA PRO A 5 30.62 -3.43 -19.85
C PRO A 5 30.26 -4.42 -18.74
N THR A 6 29.61 -5.51 -19.11
CA THR A 6 29.36 -6.60 -18.16
C THR A 6 30.59 -7.53 -18.08
N ARG A 7 30.94 -7.96 -16.86
CA ARG A 7 31.95 -8.98 -16.59
C ARG A 7 31.34 -10.36 -16.28
N VAL A 8 30.02 -10.49 -16.48
CA VAL A 8 29.30 -11.75 -16.18
C VAL A 8 29.71 -12.82 -17.20
N ASN A 9 30.31 -13.90 -16.68
CA ASN A 9 30.61 -15.11 -17.44
C ASN A 9 29.44 -16.11 -17.27
N ARG A 10 28.64 -16.30 -18.31
CA ARG A 10 27.49 -17.24 -18.27
C ARG A 10 27.92 -18.72 -18.34
N ALA A 11 29.16 -19.02 -18.70
CA ALA A 11 29.72 -20.36 -18.74
C ALA A 11 30.37 -20.79 -17.38
N ASP A 12 30.42 -19.86 -16.43
CA ASP A 12 30.90 -20.16 -15.10
C ASP A 12 29.93 -21.12 -14.40
N PRO A 13 30.40 -22.26 -13.80
CA PRO A 13 29.54 -23.17 -13.05
C PRO A 13 28.74 -22.47 -11.93
N ASP A 14 29.35 -21.53 -11.22
CA ASP A 14 28.68 -20.72 -10.18
C ASP A 14 27.56 -19.86 -10.74
N PHE A 15 27.60 -19.49 -12.01
CA PHE A 15 26.54 -18.69 -12.61
C PHE A 15 25.21 -19.45 -12.66
N ALA A 16 25.21 -20.73 -12.99
CA ALA A 16 24.02 -21.56 -13.05
C ALA A 16 23.38 -21.69 -11.66
N GLU A 17 24.19 -21.94 -10.63
CA GLU A 17 23.72 -22.04 -9.23
C GLU A 17 23.12 -20.73 -8.74
N ARG A 18 23.84 -19.63 -8.91
CA ARG A 18 23.37 -18.28 -8.51
C ARG A 18 22.12 -17.87 -9.26
N LYS A 19 22.00 -18.22 -10.55
CA LYS A 19 20.79 -17.97 -11.34
C LYS A 19 19.59 -18.76 -10.78
N ALA A 20 19.79 -20.04 -10.45
CA ALA A 20 18.72 -20.86 -9.88
C ALA A 20 18.26 -20.32 -8.51
N PHE A 21 19.21 -19.97 -7.63
CA PHE A 21 18.92 -19.36 -6.34
C PHE A 21 18.12 -18.05 -6.47
N ASN A 22 18.57 -17.13 -7.34
CA ASN A 22 17.85 -15.87 -7.55
C ASN A 22 16.47 -16.08 -8.19
N ALA A 23 16.33 -17.07 -9.08
CA ALA A 23 15.02 -17.42 -9.65
C ALA A 23 14.05 -17.90 -8.56
N GLN A 24 14.51 -18.69 -7.61
CA GLN A 24 13.69 -19.14 -6.47
C GLN A 24 13.29 -17.98 -5.56
N LEU A 25 14.20 -17.03 -5.28
CA LEU A 25 13.87 -15.83 -4.51
C LEU A 25 12.79 -14.98 -5.20
N ILE A 26 12.88 -14.82 -6.53
CA ILE A 26 11.88 -14.09 -7.32
C ILE A 26 10.52 -14.78 -7.25
N GLU A 27 10.48 -16.11 -7.34
CA GLU A 27 9.22 -16.86 -7.25
C GLU A 27 8.59 -16.72 -5.87
N THR A 28 9.38 -16.88 -4.81
CA THR A 28 8.92 -16.63 -3.43
C THR A 28 8.37 -15.21 -3.26
N LEU A 29 9.03 -14.20 -3.84
CA LEU A 29 8.53 -12.82 -3.79
C LEU A 29 7.18 -12.68 -4.51
N ARG A 30 7.05 -13.29 -5.70
CA ARG A 30 5.79 -13.26 -6.48
C ARG A 30 4.64 -13.92 -5.73
N GLU A 31 4.88 -15.07 -5.12
CA GLU A 31 3.88 -15.76 -4.29
C GLU A 31 3.40 -14.88 -3.13
N ARG A 32 4.34 -14.25 -2.40
CA ARG A 32 4.01 -13.34 -1.30
C ARG A 32 3.24 -12.11 -1.76
N LEU A 33 3.61 -11.51 -2.88
CA LEU A 33 2.90 -10.39 -3.47
C LEU A 33 1.49 -10.79 -3.91
N ASN A 34 1.34 -11.97 -4.48
CA ASN A 34 0.03 -12.51 -4.87
C ASN A 34 -0.88 -12.68 -3.64
N VAL A 35 -0.38 -13.30 -2.57
CA VAL A 35 -1.12 -13.41 -1.30
C VAL A 35 -1.52 -12.03 -0.76
N ALA A 36 -0.60 -11.08 -0.74
CA ALA A 36 -0.89 -9.72 -0.28
C ALA A 36 -1.95 -9.00 -1.15
N SER A 37 -1.98 -9.29 -2.45
CA SER A 37 -2.96 -8.72 -3.38
C SER A 37 -4.39 -9.25 -3.17
N MET A 38 -4.54 -10.45 -2.62
CA MET A 38 -5.84 -11.08 -2.32
C MET A 38 -6.56 -10.45 -1.11
N GLY A 39 -5.92 -9.49 -0.43
CA GLY A 39 -6.51 -8.80 0.72
C GLY A 39 -6.87 -9.74 1.86
N GLY A 40 -8.11 -9.70 2.34
CA GLY A 40 -8.61 -10.56 3.42
C GLY A 40 -8.93 -12.01 3.02
N GLY A 41 -8.66 -12.37 1.74
CA GLY A 41 -8.94 -13.69 1.17
C GLY A 41 -10.37 -13.85 0.65
N GLY A 42 -10.60 -14.93 -0.11
CA GLY A 42 -11.80 -15.13 -0.94
C GLY A 42 -13.12 -14.85 -0.23
N LYS A 43 -13.35 -15.43 0.96
CA LYS A 43 -14.59 -15.22 1.74
C LYS A 43 -14.91 -13.75 2.01
N TYR A 44 -13.90 -12.95 2.34
CA TYR A 44 -14.10 -11.52 2.66
C TYR A 44 -14.22 -10.70 1.39
N VAL A 45 -13.51 -11.06 0.32
CA VAL A 45 -13.63 -10.47 -1.01
C VAL A 45 -15.04 -10.69 -1.56
N ASP A 46 -15.56 -11.92 -1.53
CA ASP A 46 -16.91 -12.25 -2.02
C ASP A 46 -17.99 -11.49 -1.23
N ARG A 47 -17.85 -11.44 0.10
CA ARG A 47 -18.74 -10.64 0.95
C ARG A 47 -18.69 -9.15 0.63
N HIS A 48 -17.52 -8.62 0.30
CA HIS A 48 -17.33 -7.22 -0.06
C HIS A 48 -18.01 -6.92 -1.40
N ARG A 49 -17.79 -7.76 -2.40
CA ARG A 49 -18.41 -7.66 -3.73
C ARG A 49 -19.93 -7.85 -3.70
N SER A 50 -20.44 -8.75 -2.87
CA SER A 50 -21.91 -8.96 -2.73
C SER A 50 -22.63 -7.73 -2.19
N ARG A 51 -21.91 -6.76 -1.61
CA ARG A 51 -22.42 -5.45 -1.17
C ARG A 51 -22.28 -4.37 -2.24
N GLY A 52 -21.93 -4.71 -3.47
CA GLY A 52 -21.71 -3.76 -4.57
C GLY A 52 -20.42 -2.92 -4.46
N LYS A 53 -19.50 -3.29 -3.54
CA LYS A 53 -18.28 -2.52 -3.31
C LYS A 53 -17.12 -3.02 -4.16
N LEU A 54 -16.32 -2.08 -4.67
CA LEU A 54 -15.04 -2.35 -5.33
C LEU A 54 -13.92 -2.57 -4.30
N LEU A 55 -12.99 -3.47 -4.63
CA LEU A 55 -11.78 -3.67 -3.84
C LEU A 55 -10.88 -2.43 -3.84
N ALA A 56 -9.98 -2.32 -2.87
CA ALA A 56 -9.10 -1.16 -2.73
C ALA A 56 -8.29 -0.87 -4.01
N ARG A 57 -7.71 -1.90 -4.64
CA ARG A 57 -6.95 -1.76 -5.89
C ARG A 57 -7.84 -1.43 -7.08
N GLU A 58 -9.02 -2.03 -7.18
CA GLU A 58 -10.00 -1.72 -8.22
C GLU A 58 -10.46 -0.25 -8.15
N ARG A 59 -10.64 0.30 -6.95
CA ARG A 59 -10.97 1.73 -6.77
C ARG A 59 -9.85 2.66 -7.26
N ILE A 60 -8.58 2.29 -7.00
CA ILE A 60 -7.43 3.04 -7.48
C ILE A 60 -7.38 2.97 -9.01
N GLU A 61 -7.54 1.78 -9.59
CA GLU A 61 -7.49 1.55 -11.03
C GLU A 61 -8.54 2.38 -11.81
N GLN A 62 -9.72 2.60 -11.21
CA GLN A 62 -10.76 3.46 -11.81
C GLN A 62 -10.44 4.96 -11.77
N ILE A 63 -9.46 5.38 -10.99
CA ILE A 63 -9.13 6.81 -10.82
C ILE A 63 -7.86 7.18 -11.60
N ILE A 64 -6.91 6.27 -11.71
CA ILE A 64 -5.67 6.52 -12.45
C ILE A 64 -5.94 6.60 -13.96
N ASP A 65 -5.10 7.35 -14.64
CA ASP A 65 -5.18 7.51 -16.10
C ASP A 65 -5.00 6.16 -16.78
N PRO A 66 -5.87 5.81 -17.76
CA PRO A 66 -5.81 4.51 -18.44
C PRO A 66 -4.43 4.25 -19.05
N GLY A 67 -3.91 3.04 -18.85
CA GLY A 67 -2.61 2.62 -19.40
C GLY A 67 -1.40 3.15 -18.65
N THR A 68 -1.57 3.89 -17.56
CA THR A 68 -0.46 4.32 -16.70
C THR A 68 -0.15 3.30 -15.61
N ALA A 69 1.11 3.27 -15.17
CA ALA A 69 1.53 2.38 -14.11
C ALA A 69 1.12 2.90 -12.72
N PHE A 70 0.81 1.98 -11.81
CA PHE A 70 0.65 2.26 -10.38
C PHE A 70 1.86 1.70 -9.61
N LEU A 71 2.62 2.59 -8.95
CA LEU A 71 3.73 2.21 -8.08
C LEU A 71 3.21 1.93 -6.67
N GLU A 72 2.86 0.69 -6.37
CA GLU A 72 2.43 0.31 -5.02
C GLU A 72 3.60 0.35 -4.03
N LEU A 73 3.43 1.05 -2.90
CA LEU A 73 4.41 1.18 -1.84
C LEU A 73 4.17 0.14 -0.75
N SER A 74 5.23 -0.58 -0.37
CA SER A 74 5.24 -1.54 0.73
C SER A 74 4.08 -2.57 0.68
N PRO A 75 3.88 -3.29 -0.43
CA PRO A 75 2.79 -4.28 -0.55
C PRO A 75 2.91 -5.42 0.47
N LEU A 76 4.11 -5.73 0.94
CA LEU A 76 4.38 -6.77 1.96
C LEU A 76 4.39 -6.23 3.39
N ALA A 77 3.92 -5.00 3.63
CA ALA A 77 3.82 -4.48 5.00
C ALA A 77 2.93 -5.39 5.86
N ALA A 78 3.36 -5.60 7.12
CA ALA A 78 2.74 -6.53 8.07
C ALA A 78 2.74 -8.01 7.62
N PHE A 79 3.61 -8.41 6.70
CA PHE A 79 3.79 -9.81 6.34
C PHE A 79 4.10 -10.64 7.60
N GLU A 80 3.35 -11.73 7.79
CA GLU A 80 3.41 -12.62 8.98
C GLU A 80 3.09 -11.96 10.35
N LEU A 81 2.87 -10.64 10.41
CA LEU A 81 2.39 -10.00 11.63
C LEU A 81 0.89 -10.25 11.84
N TYR A 82 0.45 -10.15 13.11
CA TYR A 82 -0.96 -10.31 13.48
C TYR A 82 -1.56 -11.64 13.01
N ASP A 83 -0.81 -12.74 13.20
CA ASP A 83 -1.15 -14.10 12.74
C ASP A 83 -1.38 -14.20 11.22
N GLY A 84 -0.65 -13.41 10.43
CA GLY A 84 -0.80 -13.35 8.98
C GLY A 84 -2.13 -12.79 8.48
N ARG A 85 -2.88 -12.07 9.35
CA ARG A 85 -4.26 -11.63 9.04
C ARG A 85 -4.38 -10.19 8.56
N ALA A 86 -3.27 -9.46 8.48
CA ALA A 86 -3.25 -8.05 8.07
C ALA A 86 -2.41 -7.84 6.82
N HIS A 87 -2.73 -8.56 5.73
CA HIS A 87 -2.02 -8.43 4.46
C HIS A 87 -1.94 -6.97 4.02
N SER A 88 -0.78 -6.57 3.51
CA SER A 88 -0.50 -5.19 3.09
C SER A 88 -0.80 -4.14 4.18
N ALA A 89 -0.79 -4.56 5.46
CA ALA A 89 -1.21 -3.78 6.63
C ALA A 89 -2.67 -3.24 6.51
N GLY A 90 -3.55 -3.90 5.77
CA GLY A 90 -4.95 -3.50 5.57
C GLY A 90 -5.13 -2.19 4.80
N ILE A 91 -4.10 -1.72 4.10
CA ILE A 91 -4.12 -0.44 3.38
C ILE A 91 -3.23 -0.51 2.13
N VAL A 92 -3.75 -0.09 0.99
CA VAL A 92 -2.99 0.06 -0.24
C VAL A 92 -2.49 1.50 -0.34
N THR A 93 -1.19 1.67 -0.50
CA THR A 93 -0.56 2.98 -0.72
C THR A 93 0.29 2.94 -1.96
N GLY A 94 0.35 4.01 -2.72
CA GLY A 94 1.14 4.05 -3.96
C GLY A 94 1.02 5.36 -4.70
N ILE A 95 1.75 5.47 -5.79
CA ILE A 95 1.75 6.63 -6.67
C ILE A 95 1.17 6.20 -8.02
N GLY A 96 0.22 6.98 -8.51
CA GLY A 96 -0.41 6.79 -9.82
C GLY A 96 -0.68 8.13 -10.49
N MET A 97 -0.85 8.10 -11.81
CA MET A 97 -1.13 9.27 -12.61
C MET A 97 -2.64 9.58 -12.60
N VAL A 98 -3.02 10.83 -12.36
CA VAL A 98 -4.41 11.31 -12.43
C VAL A 98 -4.43 12.63 -13.21
N HIS A 99 -5.08 12.64 -14.37
CA HIS A 99 -5.10 13.77 -15.28
C HIS A 99 -3.70 14.33 -15.59
N GLY A 100 -2.76 13.42 -15.88
CA GLY A 100 -1.37 13.77 -16.20
C GLY A 100 -0.52 14.24 -15.02
N ARG A 101 -1.02 14.10 -13.77
CA ARG A 101 -0.31 14.49 -12.55
C ARG A 101 -0.10 13.31 -11.64
N GLU A 102 1.11 13.12 -11.14
CA GLU A 102 1.41 12.13 -10.11
C GLU A 102 0.69 12.45 -8.81
N CYS A 103 -0.05 11.48 -8.28
CA CYS A 103 -0.79 11.58 -7.03
C CYS A 103 -0.44 10.40 -6.12
N LEU A 104 -0.35 10.65 -4.82
CA LEU A 104 -0.23 9.58 -3.84
C LEU A 104 -1.62 9.11 -3.41
N PHE A 105 -1.81 7.81 -3.40
CA PHE A 105 -3.03 7.15 -2.95
C PHE A 105 -2.86 6.50 -1.58
N VAL A 106 -3.91 6.59 -0.79
CA VAL A 106 -4.08 5.87 0.48
C VAL A 106 -5.47 5.26 0.47
N ALA A 107 -5.57 3.95 0.26
CA ALA A 107 -6.84 3.24 0.13
C ALA A 107 -6.98 2.15 1.20
N ASN A 108 -7.99 2.23 2.06
CA ASN A 108 -8.27 1.16 3.01
C ASN A 108 -8.77 -0.09 2.29
N ASP A 109 -8.30 -1.25 2.72
CA ASP A 109 -8.81 -2.53 2.29
C ASP A 109 -9.78 -3.08 3.35
N ALA A 110 -11.07 -2.85 3.15
CA ALA A 110 -12.10 -3.31 4.07
C ALA A 110 -12.26 -4.84 4.12
N THR A 111 -11.67 -5.59 3.18
CA THR A 111 -11.63 -7.05 3.24
C THR A 111 -10.66 -7.53 4.32
N VAL A 112 -9.66 -6.71 4.68
CA VAL A 112 -8.71 -6.97 5.75
C VAL A 112 -9.25 -6.38 7.05
N LYS A 113 -9.83 -7.23 7.90
CA LYS A 113 -10.35 -6.84 9.22
C LYS A 113 -11.27 -5.61 9.21
N GLY A 114 -12.10 -5.47 8.16
CA GLY A 114 -13.01 -4.32 8.03
C GLY A 114 -12.30 -2.98 7.82
N GLY A 115 -11.07 -2.99 7.33
CA GLY A 115 -10.27 -1.76 7.18
C GLY A 115 -9.78 -1.16 8.50
N SER A 116 -9.72 -1.95 9.57
CA SER A 116 -9.23 -1.49 10.89
C SER A 116 -7.75 -1.13 10.84
N TYR A 117 -7.39 -0.08 11.56
CA TYR A 117 -6.01 0.39 11.70
C TYR A 117 -5.27 -0.36 12.80
N TYR A 118 -4.33 -1.19 12.41
CA TYR A 118 -3.31 -1.77 13.27
C TYR A 118 -2.10 -0.83 13.41
N PRO A 119 -1.18 -1.06 14.34
CA PRO A 119 0.04 -0.25 14.46
C PRO A 119 0.82 -0.16 13.14
N MET A 120 0.94 -1.26 12.39
CA MET A 120 1.62 -1.28 11.10
C MET A 120 0.82 -0.52 10.00
N THR A 121 -0.52 -0.52 10.08
CA THR A 121 -1.37 0.29 9.18
C THR A 121 -1.08 1.78 9.37
N VAL A 122 -1.01 2.23 10.63
CA VAL A 122 -0.65 3.62 10.97
C VAL A 122 0.73 3.97 10.44
N LYS A 123 1.72 3.11 10.68
CA LYS A 123 3.11 3.32 10.22
C LYS A 123 3.19 3.44 8.69
N LYS A 124 2.51 2.56 7.96
CA LYS A 124 2.44 2.60 6.49
C LYS A 124 1.74 3.86 5.98
N HIS A 125 0.63 4.25 6.60
CA HIS A 125 -0.08 5.49 6.27
C HIS A 125 0.79 6.74 6.47
N ILE A 126 1.43 6.86 7.63
CA ILE A 126 2.36 7.97 7.93
C ILE A 126 3.50 8.02 6.91
N ARG A 127 4.08 6.85 6.55
CA ARG A 127 5.14 6.81 5.53
C ARG A 127 4.64 7.30 4.17
N ALA A 128 3.43 6.91 3.76
CA ALA A 128 2.82 7.39 2.52
C ALA A 128 2.65 8.93 2.54
N GLN A 129 2.14 9.49 3.64
CA GLN A 129 2.04 10.94 3.79
C GLN A 129 3.40 11.65 3.77
N THR A 130 4.42 11.03 4.35
CA THR A 130 5.80 11.56 4.29
C THR A 130 6.28 11.63 2.85
N VAL A 131 6.10 10.56 2.07
CA VAL A 131 6.46 10.53 0.64
C VAL A 131 5.70 11.62 -0.12
N ALA A 132 4.38 11.75 0.12
CA ALA A 132 3.58 12.79 -0.54
C ALA A 132 4.08 14.20 -0.22
N HIS A 133 4.36 14.47 1.05
CA HIS A 133 4.83 15.78 1.51
C HIS A 133 6.21 16.14 0.96
N GLU A 134 7.17 15.21 1.02
CA GLU A 134 8.55 15.42 0.55
C GLU A 134 8.63 15.64 -0.97
N ASN A 135 7.68 15.10 -1.72
CA ASN A 135 7.64 15.19 -3.19
C ASN A 135 6.52 16.12 -3.71
N ASN A 136 5.85 16.86 -2.82
CA ASN A 136 4.73 17.75 -3.18
C ASN A 136 3.61 17.06 -3.99
N LEU A 137 3.35 15.77 -3.72
CA LEU A 137 2.34 14.99 -4.42
C LEU A 137 0.94 15.26 -3.83
N PRO A 138 -0.07 15.56 -4.65
CA PRO A 138 -1.47 15.51 -4.21
C PRO A 138 -1.78 14.16 -3.57
N CYS A 139 -2.52 14.17 -2.46
CA CYS A 139 -2.84 12.95 -1.73
C CYS A 139 -4.33 12.61 -1.82
N ILE A 140 -4.66 11.42 -2.33
CA ILE A 140 -6.03 10.93 -2.53
C ILE A 140 -6.30 9.82 -1.51
N TYR A 141 -7.27 10.06 -0.63
CA TYR A 141 -7.69 9.10 0.39
C TYR A 141 -9.00 8.42 -0.04
N LEU A 142 -8.95 7.10 -0.21
CA LEU A 142 -10.10 6.24 -0.50
C LEU A 142 -10.48 5.49 0.78
N VAL A 143 -11.30 6.12 1.60
CA VAL A 143 -11.60 5.66 2.95
C VAL A 143 -12.70 4.60 2.94
N ASP A 144 -12.40 3.43 3.49
CA ASP A 144 -13.37 2.38 3.84
C ASP A 144 -12.82 1.66 5.09
N SER A 145 -12.93 2.33 6.24
CA SER A 145 -12.24 1.94 7.48
C SER A 145 -13.20 1.70 8.62
N GLY A 146 -12.98 0.63 9.37
CA GLY A 146 -13.64 0.36 10.65
C GLY A 146 -13.06 1.14 11.84
N GLY A 147 -12.10 2.06 11.60
CA GLY A 147 -11.44 2.81 12.67
C GLY A 147 -10.21 2.10 13.26
N ALA A 148 -9.78 2.50 14.44
CA ALA A 148 -8.63 1.89 15.11
C ALA A 148 -8.95 0.50 15.66
N PHE A 149 -7.97 -0.40 15.62
CA PHE A 149 -8.10 -1.71 16.26
C PHE A 149 -7.95 -1.57 17.77
N LEU A 150 -9.08 -1.44 18.47
CA LEU A 150 -9.13 -1.13 19.90
C LEU A 150 -8.36 -2.08 20.83
N PRO A 151 -8.26 -3.40 20.57
CA PRO A 151 -7.43 -4.27 21.39
C PRO A 151 -5.93 -3.90 21.45
N MET A 152 -5.46 -3.08 20.51
CA MET A 152 -4.09 -2.57 20.44
C MET A 152 -4.05 -1.03 20.50
N GLN A 153 -4.98 -0.42 21.20
CA GLN A 153 -5.13 1.04 21.26
C GLN A 153 -3.90 1.74 21.86
N ASP A 154 -3.21 1.09 22.78
CA ASP A 154 -1.95 1.52 23.37
C ASP A 154 -0.80 1.63 22.35
N GLU A 155 -0.85 0.86 21.26
CA GLU A 155 0.11 0.92 20.15
C GLU A 155 -0.39 1.76 18.96
N VAL A 156 -1.64 2.21 18.96
CA VAL A 156 -2.24 2.95 17.84
C VAL A 156 -2.36 4.44 18.13
N PHE A 157 -2.66 4.84 19.36
CA PHE A 157 -2.98 6.24 19.69
C PHE A 157 -1.88 7.08 20.33
N PRO A 158 -0.97 6.55 21.19
CA PRO A 158 -0.48 7.38 22.28
C PRO A 158 0.59 8.40 21.98
N ASP A 159 1.30 8.42 20.82
CA ASP A 159 2.47 9.26 20.68
C ASP A 159 2.71 9.80 19.26
N ILE A 160 3.80 10.53 19.07
CA ILE A 160 4.21 11.28 17.89
C ILE A 160 4.17 10.43 16.59
N GLY A 161 4.51 9.17 16.67
CA GLY A 161 4.53 8.21 15.54
C GLY A 161 3.21 7.48 15.28
N HIS A 162 2.12 7.82 15.98
CA HIS A 162 0.87 7.09 15.99
C HIS A 162 -0.27 7.81 15.25
N PHE A 163 -1.50 7.41 15.49
CA PHE A 163 -2.67 7.84 14.70
C PHE A 163 -2.84 9.37 14.62
N GLY A 164 -2.58 10.08 15.71
CA GLY A 164 -2.63 11.54 15.75
C GLY A 164 -1.68 12.22 14.75
N ARG A 165 -0.56 11.56 14.40
CA ARG A 165 0.37 12.06 13.38
C ARG A 165 -0.24 12.14 11.99
N ILE A 166 -1.20 11.26 11.67
CA ILE A 166 -1.92 11.28 10.40
C ILE A 166 -2.65 12.62 10.22
N PHE A 167 -3.40 13.04 11.25
CA PHE A 167 -4.12 14.32 11.24
C PHE A 167 -3.18 15.52 11.17
N ARG A 168 -2.11 15.50 11.96
CA ARG A 168 -1.10 16.55 11.92
C ARG A 168 -0.44 16.69 10.55
N ASN A 169 -0.10 15.56 9.91
CA ASN A 169 0.47 15.57 8.57
C ASN A 169 -0.53 16.14 7.55
N GLN A 170 -1.81 15.78 7.63
CA GLN A 170 -2.85 16.36 6.78
C GLN A 170 -2.98 17.87 6.97
N ALA A 171 -2.94 18.36 8.21
CA ALA A 171 -2.97 19.79 8.50
C ALA A 171 -1.76 20.52 7.92
N ARG A 172 -0.55 19.95 8.07
CA ARG A 172 0.68 20.49 7.47
C ARG A 172 0.60 20.56 5.95
N MET A 173 0.26 19.45 5.29
CA MET A 173 0.10 19.42 3.84
C MET A 173 -0.89 20.47 3.34
N SER A 174 -1.96 20.74 4.12
CA SER A 174 -2.90 21.83 3.82
C SER A 174 -2.26 23.20 3.93
N GLY A 175 -1.48 23.45 4.98
CA GLY A 175 -0.72 24.68 5.16
C GLY A 175 0.29 24.92 4.03
N ASP A 176 0.94 23.85 3.58
CA ASP A 176 1.91 23.86 2.49
C ASP A 176 1.24 23.84 1.08
N LYS A 177 -0.09 24.00 1.03
CA LYS A 177 -0.91 24.03 -0.21
C LYS A 177 -0.82 22.77 -1.07
N ILE A 178 -0.45 21.62 -0.47
CA ILE A 178 -0.48 20.33 -1.16
C ILE A 178 -1.94 19.86 -1.23
N PRO A 179 -2.52 19.62 -2.43
CA PRO A 179 -3.92 19.23 -2.58
C PRO A 179 -4.22 17.91 -1.90
N ARG A 180 -5.42 17.80 -1.31
CA ARG A 180 -5.92 16.58 -0.69
C ARG A 180 -7.34 16.32 -1.15
N GLY A 181 -7.61 15.12 -1.62
CA GLY A 181 -8.94 14.63 -1.93
C GLY A 181 -9.34 13.52 -0.96
N LEU A 182 -10.54 13.62 -0.37
CA LEU A 182 -11.12 12.55 0.45
C LEU A 182 -12.36 12.01 -0.24
N ARG A 183 -12.40 10.71 -0.47
CA ARG A 183 -13.60 10.01 -0.93
C ARG A 183 -13.92 8.89 0.04
N SER A 184 -15.08 8.99 0.70
CA SER A 184 -15.61 7.91 1.54
C SER A 184 -16.42 6.95 0.69
N CYS A 185 -16.25 5.65 0.92
CA CYS A 185 -17.07 4.61 0.31
C CYS A 185 -18.23 4.26 1.24
N HIS A 186 -19.05 5.25 1.57
CA HIS A 186 -20.38 4.95 2.09
C HIS A 186 -21.34 4.85 0.92
N VAL A 187 -21.81 3.65 0.69
CA VAL A 187 -23.03 3.39 -0.11
C VAL A 187 -24.20 3.57 0.81
#